data_841c6e0663499cf181b46af2a967cfc5
#
_entry.id   841c6e0663499cf181b46af2a967cfc5
#
_cell.length_a   1.000
_cell.length_b   1.000
_cell.length_c   1.000
_cell.angle_alpha   90.00
_cell.angle_beta   90.00
_cell.angle_gamma   90.00
#
_symmetry.space_group_name_H-M   'P 1'
#
loop_
_entity.id
_entity.type
_entity.pdbx_description
1 polymer ?
#
loop_
_entity_poly.entity_id
_entity_poly.type
_entity_poly.pdbx_seq_one_letter_code
_entity_poly.pdbx_strand_id
1 'polypeptide(L)'
;MIMKFHPFILIALFCSLSVASAQKVTSLPEDRNGVAKWKNDPRFPDDTFRFVRLRPQFHGEWNTDYPDSDLNFSFRLQQMTSIRVNPVPLVLAITDPRLQKYPFLYTVETGALNLTPKEISILRPHLENGGFLMIDDFWGASEWRKTKEQIEKLFPDRPIKELELDHPIFSTVFKIKEKPQVPSIGQARRGRSSGVFYENGGRTPHYYGVFDEKGRMMVLICRNTDLGDGWEREGEDPYYFTEFSEKHAYPMGINIIVYFMTH
;
A
#
# COMPACT_ATOMS: atom_id res chain seq x y z
N MET A 1 8.50 14.66 80.10
CA MET A 1 8.78 15.28 78.80
C MET A 1 8.46 14.25 77.74
N ILE A 2 7.24 14.32 77.16
CA ILE A 2 6.70 13.31 76.28
C ILE A 2 6.87 13.83 74.86
N MET A 3 7.74 13.20 74.05
CA MET A 3 7.91 13.48 72.61
C MET A 3 6.78 12.86 71.82
N LYS A 4 6.01 13.68 71.12
CA LYS A 4 4.99 13.24 70.17
C LYS A 4 5.64 12.99 68.78
N PHE A 5 5.62 11.74 68.33
CA PHE A 5 5.96 11.38 66.96
C PHE A 5 4.77 11.68 66.04
N HIS A 6 5.00 12.45 64.98
CA HIS A 6 4.06 12.66 63.91
C HIS A 6 4.42 11.68 62.77
N PRO A 7 3.47 10.91 62.24
CA PRO A 7 3.73 10.09 61.07
C PRO A 7 3.66 10.94 59.79
N PHE A 8 4.76 10.96 59.03
CA PHE A 8 4.76 11.47 57.68
C PHE A 8 4.03 10.49 56.76
N ILE A 9 2.88 10.89 56.27
CA ILE A 9 2.17 10.15 55.21
C ILE A 9 2.80 10.52 53.87
N LEU A 10 3.54 9.58 53.27
CA LEU A 10 4.10 9.69 51.93
C LEU A 10 2.97 9.36 50.92
N ILE A 11 2.37 10.39 50.33
CA ILE A 11 1.40 10.18 49.21
C ILE A 11 2.21 9.93 47.94
N ALA A 12 2.33 8.68 47.57
CA ALA A 12 2.85 8.30 46.24
C ALA A 12 1.82 8.62 45.17
N LEU A 13 2.07 9.70 44.42
CA LEU A 13 1.27 10.09 43.27
C LEU A 13 1.62 9.16 42.13
N PHE A 14 0.81 8.10 41.93
CA PHE A 14 0.85 7.28 40.71
C PHE A 14 0.29 8.11 39.54
N CYS A 15 1.17 8.77 38.78
CA CYS A 15 0.85 9.28 37.47
C CYS A 15 0.72 8.07 36.52
N SER A 16 -0.50 7.57 36.35
CA SER A 16 -0.83 6.66 35.26
C SER A 16 -0.77 7.46 33.94
N LEU A 17 0.36 7.38 33.25
CA LEU A 17 0.47 7.77 31.85
C LEU A 17 -0.43 6.82 31.05
N SER A 18 -1.66 7.24 30.82
CA SER A 18 -2.53 6.65 29.81
C SER A 18 -1.90 6.95 28.44
N VAL A 19 -1.12 6.01 27.92
CA VAL A 19 -0.76 6.01 26.51
C VAL A 19 -2.07 5.70 25.78
N ALA A 20 -2.79 6.74 25.39
CA ALA A 20 -3.86 6.63 24.41
C ALA A 20 -3.20 6.19 23.11
N SER A 21 -3.10 4.89 22.89
CA SER A 21 -2.85 4.32 21.58
C SER A 21 -4.04 4.76 20.73
N ALA A 22 -3.83 5.73 19.86
CA ALA A 22 -4.79 6.08 18.84
C ALA A 22 -5.04 4.80 18.03
N GLN A 23 -6.16 4.16 18.29
CA GLN A 23 -6.60 2.99 17.55
C GLN A 23 -6.98 3.50 16.16
N LYS A 24 -6.01 3.45 15.22
CA LYS A 24 -6.25 3.83 13.84
C LYS A 24 -7.38 2.97 13.30
N VAL A 25 -8.35 3.64 12.67
CA VAL A 25 -9.56 3.02 12.14
C VAL A 25 -9.17 1.92 11.15
N THR A 26 -9.48 0.68 11.48
CA THR A 26 -9.30 -0.48 10.60
C THR A 26 -10.63 -1.07 10.12
N SER A 27 -11.75 -0.52 10.60
CA SER A 27 -13.09 -0.89 10.16
C SER A 27 -13.49 -0.05 8.95
N LEU A 28 -14.09 -0.72 7.97
CA LEU A 28 -14.69 -0.01 6.83
C LEU A 28 -15.90 0.81 7.29
N PRO A 29 -16.14 1.99 6.69
CA PRO A 29 -17.36 2.72 6.90
C PRO A 29 -18.57 1.87 6.48
N GLU A 30 -19.71 2.05 7.15
CA GLU A 30 -20.92 1.24 6.92
C GLU A 30 -21.47 1.42 5.50
N ASP A 31 -21.45 2.63 5.00
CA ASP A 31 -21.84 3.01 3.63
C ASP A 31 -20.76 2.72 2.58
N ARG A 32 -19.54 2.32 3.00
CA ARG A 32 -18.39 2.06 2.13
C ARG A 32 -18.02 3.25 1.23
N ASN A 33 -18.28 4.47 1.69
CA ASN A 33 -18.06 5.71 0.95
C ASN A 33 -18.71 5.69 -0.46
N GLY A 34 -19.89 5.09 -0.56
CA GLY A 34 -20.65 4.99 -1.81
C GLY A 34 -20.25 3.83 -2.73
N VAL A 35 -19.18 3.10 -2.44
CA VAL A 35 -18.76 1.95 -3.27
C VAL A 35 -19.75 0.81 -3.18
N ALA A 36 -20.28 0.37 -4.31
CA ALA A 36 -21.31 -0.66 -4.39
C ALA A 36 -20.86 -1.98 -3.73
N LYS A 37 -21.82 -2.64 -3.07
CA LYS A 37 -21.61 -3.99 -2.52
C LYS A 37 -21.90 -5.03 -3.61
N TRP A 38 -21.08 -6.08 -3.67
CA TRP A 38 -21.35 -7.27 -4.49
C TRP A 38 -21.18 -8.52 -3.64
N LYS A 39 -21.65 -9.63 -4.15
CA LYS A 39 -21.53 -10.94 -3.50
C LYS A 39 -20.83 -11.90 -4.45
N ASN A 40 -19.87 -12.64 -3.96
CA ASN A 40 -19.26 -13.75 -4.66
C ASN A 40 -20.10 -15.01 -4.49
N ASP A 41 -19.90 -15.96 -5.41
CA ASP A 41 -20.53 -17.26 -5.32
C ASP A 41 -20.09 -17.99 -4.05
N PRO A 42 -21.02 -18.33 -3.14
CA PRO A 42 -20.70 -18.97 -1.86
C PRO A 42 -20.12 -20.40 -2.02
N ARG A 43 -20.23 -20.99 -3.21
CA ARG A 43 -19.60 -22.29 -3.50
C ARG A 43 -18.08 -22.23 -3.63
N PHE A 44 -17.51 -21.03 -3.80
CA PHE A 44 -16.08 -20.80 -4.00
C PHE A 44 -15.58 -19.69 -3.07
N PRO A 45 -15.65 -19.88 -1.75
CA PRO A 45 -15.36 -18.82 -0.78
C PRO A 45 -13.88 -18.40 -0.78
N ASP A 46 -12.98 -19.35 -1.07
CA ASP A 46 -11.53 -19.16 -1.04
C ASP A 46 -10.92 -18.82 -2.41
N ASP A 47 -11.70 -18.97 -3.49
CA ASP A 47 -11.28 -18.65 -4.87
C ASP A 47 -11.58 -17.18 -5.20
N THR A 48 -11.03 -16.28 -4.38
CA THR A 48 -11.25 -14.83 -4.53
C THR A 48 -9.96 -14.06 -4.27
N PHE A 49 -9.64 -13.13 -5.15
CA PHE A 49 -8.64 -12.12 -4.84
C PHE A 49 -9.12 -11.24 -3.69
N ARG A 50 -8.24 -10.89 -2.77
CA ARG A 50 -8.53 -9.93 -1.71
C ARG A 50 -7.43 -8.89 -1.65
N PHE A 51 -7.80 -7.64 -1.69
CA PHE A 51 -6.86 -6.54 -1.48
C PHE A 51 -6.43 -6.51 -0.01
N VAL A 52 -5.12 -6.57 0.25
CA VAL A 52 -4.57 -6.60 1.61
C VAL A 52 -3.57 -5.48 1.78
N ARG A 53 -3.92 -4.51 2.61
CA ARG A 53 -3.06 -3.42 3.03
C ARG A 53 -2.24 -3.83 4.24
N LEU A 54 -0.93 -3.66 4.17
CA LEU A 54 -0.04 -3.90 5.31
C LEU A 54 -0.10 -2.75 6.32
N ARG A 55 -0.05 -3.12 7.58
CA ARG A 55 0.16 -2.21 8.70
C ARG A 55 1.43 -2.61 9.45
N PRO A 56 2.61 -2.13 9.04
CA PRO A 56 3.85 -2.32 9.77
C PRO A 56 3.81 -1.66 11.15
N GLN A 57 4.61 -2.15 12.09
CA GLN A 57 4.61 -1.66 13.46
C GLN A 57 5.03 -0.19 13.58
N PHE A 58 6.08 0.19 12.83
CA PHE A 58 6.63 1.54 12.82
C PHE A 58 6.45 2.18 11.44
N HIS A 59 5.19 2.48 11.13
CA HIS A 59 4.80 3.15 9.90
C HIS A 59 3.58 4.04 10.18
N GLY A 60 3.82 5.35 10.33
CA GLY A 60 2.79 6.32 10.73
C GLY A 60 1.70 6.52 9.67
N GLU A 61 2.03 6.33 8.39
CA GLU A 61 1.24 6.71 7.22
C GLU A 61 0.69 5.52 6.42
N TRP A 62 0.72 4.30 7.00
CA TRP A 62 0.23 3.09 6.36
C TRP A 62 -1.22 3.18 5.85
N ASN A 63 -2.02 4.08 6.39
CA ASN A 63 -3.44 4.25 6.09
C ASN A 63 -3.75 5.46 5.20
N THR A 64 -2.75 6.03 4.54
CA THR A 64 -2.97 7.01 3.46
C THR A 64 -3.89 6.36 2.41
N ASP A 65 -4.88 7.10 1.91
CA ASP A 65 -5.92 6.69 0.95
C ASP A 65 -6.87 5.57 1.43
N TYR A 66 -6.67 5.04 2.63
CA TYR A 66 -7.54 3.99 3.17
C TYR A 66 -8.81 4.60 3.78
N PRO A 67 -10.00 4.05 3.53
CA PRO A 67 -10.28 2.79 2.80
C PRO A 67 -10.64 2.96 1.32
N ASP A 68 -10.69 4.18 0.81
CA ASP A 68 -11.32 4.48 -0.47
C ASP A 68 -10.56 3.89 -1.65
N SER A 69 -9.21 3.98 -1.66
CA SER A 69 -8.40 3.34 -2.70
C SER A 69 -8.61 1.83 -2.76
N ASP A 70 -8.64 1.16 -1.60
CA ASP A 70 -8.78 -0.29 -1.51
C ASP A 70 -10.18 -0.74 -1.96
N LEU A 71 -11.22 0.04 -1.62
CA LEU A 71 -12.61 -0.23 -1.99
C LEU A 71 -12.86 0.00 -3.48
N ASN A 72 -12.47 1.16 -3.99
CA ASN A 72 -12.65 1.55 -5.39
C ASN A 72 -11.86 0.62 -6.31
N PHE A 73 -10.60 0.35 -5.98
CA PHE A 73 -9.78 -0.56 -6.78
C PHE A 73 -10.37 -1.98 -6.81
N SER A 74 -10.79 -2.52 -5.66
CA SER A 74 -11.45 -3.82 -5.58
C SER A 74 -12.71 -3.88 -6.44
N PHE A 75 -13.51 -2.81 -6.41
CA PHE A 75 -14.73 -2.72 -7.21
C PHE A 75 -14.43 -2.67 -8.72
N ARG A 76 -13.48 -1.83 -9.14
CA ARG A 76 -13.09 -1.73 -10.56
C ARG A 76 -12.45 -3.01 -11.08
N LEU A 77 -11.58 -3.64 -10.28
CA LEU A 77 -10.98 -4.92 -10.66
C LEU A 77 -12.04 -5.99 -10.92
N GLN A 78 -13.06 -6.08 -10.05
CA GLN A 78 -14.19 -7.00 -10.23
C GLN A 78 -15.04 -6.65 -11.46
N GLN A 79 -15.23 -5.34 -11.77
CA GLN A 79 -16.04 -4.93 -12.93
C GLN A 79 -15.31 -5.11 -14.27
N MET A 80 -14.00 -4.87 -14.30
CA MET A 80 -13.22 -4.80 -15.53
C MET A 80 -12.54 -6.11 -15.90
N THR A 81 -12.61 -7.12 -15.04
CA THR A 81 -11.95 -8.42 -15.25
C THR A 81 -12.88 -9.57 -14.87
N SER A 82 -12.47 -10.80 -15.20
CA SER A 82 -13.13 -12.03 -14.73
C SER A 82 -12.66 -12.47 -13.33
N ILE A 83 -11.78 -11.72 -12.69
CA ILE A 83 -11.26 -12.02 -11.36
C ILE A 83 -12.39 -11.87 -10.33
N ARG A 84 -12.62 -12.92 -9.56
CA ARG A 84 -13.52 -12.83 -8.40
C ARG A 84 -12.81 -12.07 -7.28
N VAL A 85 -13.32 -10.91 -6.93
CA VAL A 85 -12.72 -10.03 -5.91
C VAL A 85 -13.58 -10.07 -4.65
N ASN A 86 -12.95 -10.22 -3.49
CA ASN A 86 -13.65 -10.08 -2.22
C ASN A 86 -14.06 -8.61 -2.01
N PRO A 87 -15.35 -8.31 -1.72
CA PRO A 87 -15.81 -6.93 -1.54
C PRO A 87 -15.24 -6.24 -0.29
N VAL A 88 -14.58 -6.96 0.59
CA VAL A 88 -14.05 -6.44 1.85
C VAL A 88 -12.52 -6.52 1.83
N PRO A 89 -11.81 -5.43 1.54
CA PRO A 89 -10.36 -5.38 1.70
C PRO A 89 -9.95 -5.64 3.16
N LEU A 90 -8.70 -6.02 3.37
CA LEU A 90 -8.17 -6.27 4.71
C LEU A 90 -7.01 -5.34 5.03
N VAL A 91 -6.91 -4.97 6.32
CA VAL A 91 -5.70 -4.41 6.90
C VAL A 91 -5.08 -5.45 7.82
N LEU A 92 -3.83 -5.83 7.56
CA LEU A 92 -3.12 -6.82 8.36
C LEU A 92 -1.79 -6.24 8.87
N ALA A 93 -1.51 -6.45 10.16
CA ALA A 93 -0.15 -6.31 10.66
C ALA A 93 0.74 -7.38 10.01
N ILE A 94 2.02 -7.08 9.78
CA ILE A 94 2.96 -8.09 9.24
C ILE A 94 3.05 -9.31 10.15
N THR A 95 2.85 -9.09 11.46
CA THR A 95 2.87 -10.18 12.47
C THR A 95 1.55 -10.92 12.62
N ASP A 96 0.51 -10.57 11.86
CA ASP A 96 -0.79 -11.26 11.90
C ASP A 96 -0.65 -12.66 11.26
N PRO A 97 -1.01 -13.75 11.98
CA PRO A 97 -0.87 -15.11 11.45
C PRO A 97 -1.70 -15.38 10.19
N ARG A 98 -2.73 -14.57 9.94
CA ARG A 98 -3.55 -14.66 8.72
C ARG A 98 -2.81 -14.20 7.47
N LEU A 99 -1.69 -13.45 7.60
CA LEU A 99 -0.91 -12.93 6.48
C LEU A 99 -0.57 -14.02 5.46
N GLN A 100 -0.22 -15.21 5.96
CA GLN A 100 0.17 -16.36 5.13
C GLN A 100 -0.91 -16.84 4.13
N LYS A 101 -2.17 -16.43 4.34
CA LYS A 101 -3.29 -16.78 3.45
C LYS A 101 -3.45 -15.82 2.27
N TYR A 102 -2.75 -14.68 2.30
CA TYR A 102 -2.95 -13.61 1.33
C TYR A 102 -1.64 -13.30 0.62
N PRO A 103 -1.46 -13.81 -0.60
CA PRO A 103 -0.20 -13.62 -1.31
C PRO A 103 0.02 -12.20 -1.82
N PHE A 104 -1.04 -11.43 -2.14
CA PHE A 104 -0.91 -10.02 -2.55
C PHE A 104 -0.96 -9.10 -1.34
N LEU A 105 0.06 -8.25 -1.22
CA LEU A 105 0.21 -7.27 -0.15
C LEU A 105 0.47 -5.87 -0.75
N TYR A 106 -0.10 -4.85 -0.15
CA TYR A 106 0.04 -3.45 -0.57
C TYR A 106 0.50 -2.56 0.58
N THR A 107 1.42 -1.64 0.32
CA THR A 107 1.88 -0.63 1.27
C THR A 107 2.19 0.68 0.55
N VAL A 108 1.99 1.80 1.23
CA VAL A 108 2.20 3.16 0.71
C VAL A 108 3.14 3.94 1.61
N GLU A 109 3.57 5.13 1.18
CA GLU A 109 4.32 6.12 2.00
C GLU A 109 5.57 5.52 2.66
N THR A 110 6.28 4.68 1.93
CA THR A 110 7.42 3.91 2.49
C THR A 110 8.61 4.78 2.87
N GLY A 111 8.59 6.07 2.57
CA GLY A 111 9.49 7.06 3.15
C GLY A 111 9.45 7.13 4.69
N ALA A 112 8.34 6.71 5.30
CA ALA A 112 8.15 6.63 6.76
C ALA A 112 8.26 5.19 7.31
N LEU A 113 8.47 4.18 6.44
CA LEU A 113 8.53 2.77 6.82
C LEU A 113 9.83 2.45 7.59
N ASN A 114 9.70 1.67 8.68
CA ASN A 114 10.83 1.07 9.38
C ASN A 114 10.48 -0.36 9.84
N LEU A 115 10.92 -1.34 9.07
CA LEU A 115 10.67 -2.75 9.36
C LEU A 115 11.51 -3.24 10.54
N THR A 116 10.87 -3.90 11.49
CA THR A 116 11.55 -4.57 12.60
C THR A 116 12.19 -5.89 12.15
N PRO A 117 13.21 -6.39 12.87
CA PRO A 117 13.77 -7.72 12.58
C PRO A 117 12.73 -8.84 12.59
N LYS A 118 11.72 -8.74 13.47
CA LYS A 118 10.62 -9.70 13.52
C LYS A 118 9.75 -9.64 12.27
N GLU A 119 9.41 -8.45 11.80
CA GLU A 119 8.62 -8.28 10.58
C GLU A 119 9.38 -8.78 9.35
N ILE A 120 10.68 -8.51 9.26
CA ILE A 120 11.55 -9.04 8.21
C ILE A 120 11.55 -10.57 8.22
N SER A 121 11.67 -11.20 9.40
CA SER A 121 11.68 -12.66 9.53
C SER A 121 10.37 -13.35 9.13
N ILE A 122 9.26 -12.59 9.07
CA ILE A 122 7.95 -13.07 8.62
C ILE A 122 7.70 -12.74 7.15
N LEU A 123 7.99 -11.49 6.76
CA LEU A 123 7.66 -10.99 5.43
C LEU A 123 8.56 -11.62 4.34
N ARG A 124 9.88 -11.76 4.60
CA ARG A 124 10.81 -12.34 3.63
C ARG A 124 10.39 -13.75 3.20
N PRO A 125 10.22 -14.75 4.09
CA PRO A 125 9.80 -16.08 3.69
C PRO A 125 8.40 -16.10 3.06
N HIS A 126 7.49 -15.22 3.46
CA HIS A 126 6.18 -15.08 2.81
C HIS A 126 6.33 -14.71 1.34
N LEU A 127 7.17 -13.71 1.04
CA LEU A 127 7.42 -13.25 -0.33
C LEU A 127 8.19 -14.31 -1.15
N GLU A 128 9.17 -14.98 -0.56
CA GLU A 128 9.92 -16.07 -1.20
C GLU A 128 9.04 -17.30 -1.54
N ASN A 129 7.96 -17.53 -0.77
CA ASN A 129 7.04 -18.65 -0.96
C ASN A 129 5.76 -18.29 -1.74
N GLY A 130 5.82 -17.35 -2.67
CA GLY A 130 4.71 -17.02 -3.58
C GLY A 130 4.00 -15.71 -3.26
N GLY A 131 4.42 -15.00 -2.20
CA GLY A 131 3.90 -13.67 -1.91
C GLY A 131 4.39 -12.61 -2.90
N PHE A 132 3.65 -11.51 -2.97
CA PHE A 132 3.95 -10.34 -3.77
C PHE A 132 3.64 -9.07 -2.97
N LEU A 133 4.60 -8.17 -2.88
CA LEU A 133 4.46 -6.89 -2.21
C LEU A 133 4.48 -5.75 -3.23
N MET A 134 3.40 -4.99 -3.32
CA MET A 134 3.36 -3.73 -4.04
C MET A 134 3.63 -2.57 -3.09
N ILE A 135 4.61 -1.75 -3.46
CA ILE A 135 4.98 -0.50 -2.78
C ILE A 135 4.63 0.66 -3.69
N ASP A 136 3.87 1.61 -3.17
CA ASP A 136 3.35 2.74 -3.94
C ASP A 136 3.44 4.04 -3.12
N ASP A 137 3.12 5.17 -3.75
CA ASP A 137 3.01 6.49 -3.14
C ASP A 137 4.21 6.88 -2.28
N PHE A 138 5.32 7.14 -2.95
CA PHE A 138 6.47 7.82 -2.35
C PHE A 138 7.29 8.55 -3.42
N TRP A 139 7.90 9.68 -3.05
CA TRP A 139 8.41 10.63 -4.02
C TRP A 139 9.82 11.15 -3.70
N GLY A 140 10.56 11.44 -4.76
CA GLY A 140 11.85 12.10 -4.68
C GLY A 140 13.00 11.23 -4.18
N ALA A 141 14.15 11.87 -3.94
CA ALA A 141 15.38 11.15 -3.59
C ALA A 141 15.45 10.73 -2.12
N SER A 142 14.83 11.50 -1.23
CA SER A 142 14.89 11.22 0.22
C SER A 142 14.09 9.98 0.58
N GLU A 143 12.85 9.89 0.09
CA GLU A 143 11.97 8.75 0.36
C GLU A 143 12.46 7.50 -0.37
N TRP A 144 12.96 7.66 -1.60
CA TRP A 144 13.63 6.56 -2.31
C TRP A 144 14.77 5.94 -1.50
N ARG A 145 15.65 6.76 -0.91
CA ARG A 145 16.75 6.23 -0.09
C ARG A 145 16.23 5.40 1.08
N LYS A 146 15.23 5.89 1.80
CA LYS A 146 14.63 5.19 2.94
C LYS A 146 13.92 3.90 2.51
N THR A 147 13.10 3.95 1.47
CA THR A 147 12.45 2.77 0.90
C THR A 147 13.47 1.72 0.48
N LYS A 148 14.50 2.13 -0.26
CA LYS A 148 15.60 1.26 -0.68
C LYS A 148 16.28 0.58 0.50
N GLU A 149 16.60 1.33 1.55
CA GLU A 149 17.19 0.78 2.80
C GLU A 149 16.31 -0.33 3.42
N GLN A 150 14.97 -0.18 3.40
CA GLN A 150 14.07 -1.22 3.92
C GLN A 150 14.06 -2.47 3.04
N ILE A 151 14.08 -2.29 1.72
CA ILE A 151 14.13 -3.41 0.77
C ILE A 151 15.47 -4.14 0.85
N GLU A 152 16.58 -3.42 1.01
CA GLU A 152 17.93 -4.02 1.20
C GLU A 152 18.05 -4.76 2.54
N LYS A 153 17.35 -4.34 3.59
CA LYS A 153 17.22 -5.12 4.84
C LYS A 153 16.42 -6.41 4.63
N LEU A 154 15.34 -6.32 3.84
CA LEU A 154 14.46 -7.47 3.55
C LEU A 154 15.16 -8.49 2.63
N PHE A 155 15.89 -8.01 1.61
CA PHE A 155 16.58 -8.81 0.59
C PHE A 155 18.00 -8.29 0.35
N PRO A 156 18.94 -8.53 1.30
CA PRO A 156 20.33 -8.05 1.17
C PRO A 156 21.10 -8.76 0.04
N ASP A 157 20.61 -9.89 -0.41
CA ASP A 157 21.17 -10.76 -1.43
C ASP A 157 20.49 -10.63 -2.81
N ARG A 158 19.53 -9.71 -2.97
CA ARG A 158 18.77 -9.53 -4.21
C ARG A 158 18.89 -8.11 -4.73
N PRO A 159 19.21 -7.91 -6.01
CA PRO A 159 19.24 -6.57 -6.59
C PRO A 159 17.82 -6.01 -6.82
N ILE A 160 17.68 -4.72 -6.59
CA ILE A 160 16.53 -3.95 -7.06
C ILE A 160 16.79 -3.61 -8.52
N LYS A 161 15.95 -4.10 -9.45
CA LYS A 161 16.10 -3.91 -10.90
C LYS A 161 15.03 -2.97 -11.42
N GLU A 162 15.41 -1.97 -12.20
CA GLU A 162 14.44 -1.15 -12.91
C GLU A 162 13.76 -1.97 -14.01
N LEU A 163 12.44 -1.79 -14.14
CA LEU A 163 11.62 -2.43 -15.17
C LEU A 163 11.56 -1.50 -16.38
N GLU A 164 12.04 -1.98 -17.52
CA GLU A 164 11.89 -1.27 -18.78
C GLU A 164 10.45 -1.39 -19.30
N LEU A 165 10.06 -0.51 -20.22
CA LEU A 165 8.66 -0.43 -20.67
C LEU A 165 8.21 -1.66 -21.48
N ASP A 166 9.13 -2.47 -21.97
CA ASP A 166 8.87 -3.76 -22.62
C ASP A 166 8.63 -4.92 -21.63
N HIS A 167 8.83 -4.67 -20.31
CA HIS A 167 8.52 -5.67 -19.29
C HIS A 167 7.04 -6.05 -19.34
N PRO A 168 6.67 -7.36 -19.25
CA PRO A 168 5.29 -7.84 -19.39
C PRO A 168 4.26 -7.13 -18.52
N ILE A 169 4.64 -6.64 -17.33
CA ILE A 169 3.74 -5.91 -16.42
C ILE A 169 3.08 -4.70 -17.07
N PHE A 170 3.73 -4.07 -18.07
CA PHE A 170 3.20 -2.90 -18.78
C PHE A 170 2.30 -3.28 -19.97
N SER A 171 2.03 -4.59 -20.19
CA SER A 171 1.22 -5.02 -21.32
C SER A 171 0.38 -6.27 -21.07
N THR A 172 0.25 -6.68 -19.79
CA THR A 172 -0.46 -7.93 -19.43
C THR A 172 -1.94 -7.88 -19.81
N VAL A 173 -2.64 -6.78 -19.58
CA VAL A 173 -4.04 -6.54 -19.99
C VAL A 173 -4.13 -5.30 -20.84
N PHE A 174 -3.63 -4.18 -20.31
CA PHE A 174 -3.60 -2.90 -20.98
C PHE A 174 -2.20 -2.60 -21.50
N LYS A 175 -2.08 -2.19 -22.75
CA LYS A 175 -0.79 -1.77 -23.31
C LYS A 175 -0.46 -0.36 -22.81
N ILE A 176 0.39 -0.28 -21.81
CA ILE A 176 0.93 0.98 -21.27
C ILE A 176 2.02 1.50 -22.21
N LYS A 177 1.91 2.75 -22.63
CA LYS A 177 2.83 3.36 -23.61
C LYS A 177 3.96 4.15 -22.97
N GLU A 178 3.80 4.54 -21.71
CA GLU A 178 4.78 5.26 -20.89
C GLU A 178 4.58 4.85 -19.44
N LYS A 179 5.64 4.89 -18.62
CA LYS A 179 5.54 4.57 -17.20
C LYS A 179 4.56 5.53 -16.52
N PRO A 180 3.45 5.06 -15.93
CA PRO A 180 2.45 5.93 -15.34
C PRO A 180 3.01 6.81 -14.23
N GLN A 181 2.64 8.08 -14.24
CA GLN A 181 2.86 9.00 -13.14
C GLN A 181 1.52 9.61 -12.74
N VAL A 182 1.04 9.24 -11.57
CA VAL A 182 -0.21 9.72 -10.98
C VAL A 182 0.18 10.62 -9.80
N PRO A 183 -0.13 11.91 -9.80
CA PRO A 183 0.10 12.80 -8.67
C PRO A 183 -1.06 12.70 -7.69
N SER A 184 -0.90 13.22 -6.47
CA SER A 184 -2.05 13.48 -5.61
C SER A 184 -3.05 14.44 -6.27
N ILE A 185 -4.33 14.32 -5.93
CA ILE A 185 -5.36 15.21 -6.49
C ILE A 185 -5.05 16.69 -6.22
N GLY A 186 -4.45 16.99 -5.06
CA GLY A 186 -4.00 18.34 -4.73
C GLY A 186 -2.92 18.83 -5.67
N GLN A 187 -1.93 17.99 -6.01
CA GLN A 187 -0.88 18.32 -6.97
C GLN A 187 -1.43 18.42 -8.39
N ALA A 188 -2.35 17.52 -8.77
CA ALA A 188 -3.00 17.59 -10.08
C ALA A 188 -3.74 18.92 -10.28
N ARG A 189 -4.48 19.37 -9.27
CA ARG A 189 -5.17 20.69 -9.29
C ARG A 189 -4.20 21.85 -9.46
N ARG A 190 -3.08 21.85 -8.75
CA ARG A 190 -2.00 22.85 -8.93
C ARG A 190 -1.35 22.72 -10.30
N GLY A 191 -1.16 21.51 -10.79
CA GLY A 191 -0.55 21.18 -12.06
C GLY A 191 -1.30 21.75 -13.27
N ARG A 192 -2.63 21.91 -13.19
CA ARG A 192 -3.44 22.50 -14.26
C ARG A 192 -2.99 23.93 -14.65
N SER A 193 -2.44 24.67 -13.71
CA SER A 193 -1.93 26.03 -13.97
C SER A 193 -0.42 26.08 -14.10
N SER A 194 0.33 25.23 -13.39
CA SER A 194 1.80 25.28 -13.36
C SER A 194 2.47 24.36 -14.39
N GLY A 195 1.75 23.37 -14.95
CA GLY A 195 2.32 22.31 -15.78
C GLY A 195 3.14 21.28 -15.00
N VAL A 196 3.11 21.30 -13.64
CA VAL A 196 3.91 20.42 -12.78
C VAL A 196 3.00 19.43 -12.09
N PHE A 197 3.08 18.16 -12.49
CA PHE A 197 2.28 17.04 -11.99
C PHE A 197 3.08 16.02 -11.16
N TYR A 198 4.25 16.39 -10.67
CA TYR A 198 5.10 15.56 -9.81
C TYR A 198 5.33 16.22 -8.46
N GLU A 199 5.70 15.41 -7.46
CA GLU A 199 5.93 15.82 -6.08
C GLU A 199 7.38 15.63 -5.67
N ASN A 200 7.83 16.35 -4.64
CA ASN A 200 9.15 16.23 -3.99
C ASN A 200 10.34 16.09 -4.94
N GLY A 201 10.26 16.72 -6.13
CA GLY A 201 11.30 16.65 -7.17
C GLY A 201 11.31 15.34 -7.98
N GLY A 202 10.32 14.49 -7.78
CA GLY A 202 10.17 13.20 -8.47
C GLY A 202 9.64 13.32 -9.91
N ARG A 203 10.38 13.95 -10.79
CA ARG A 203 9.95 14.27 -12.17
C ARG A 203 9.64 13.05 -13.03
N THR A 204 10.37 11.97 -12.82
CA THR A 204 10.29 10.77 -13.64
C THR A 204 9.76 9.60 -12.81
N PRO A 205 8.69 8.92 -13.25
CA PRO A 205 8.22 7.71 -12.60
C PRO A 205 9.16 6.55 -12.90
N HIS A 206 9.40 5.73 -11.89
CA HIS A 206 10.21 4.52 -11.98
C HIS A 206 9.46 3.34 -11.39
N TYR A 207 9.56 2.20 -12.04
CA TYR A 207 9.05 0.93 -11.54
C TYR A 207 10.22 -0.02 -11.38
N TYR A 208 10.37 -0.60 -10.19
CA TYR A 208 11.45 -1.55 -9.90
C TYR A 208 10.87 -2.88 -9.45
N GLY A 209 11.60 -3.96 -9.72
CA GLY A 209 11.29 -5.29 -9.25
C GLY A 209 12.42 -5.89 -8.40
N VAL A 210 12.04 -6.66 -7.38
CA VAL A 210 12.93 -7.62 -6.70
C VAL A 210 12.46 -9.01 -7.03
N PHE A 211 13.37 -9.86 -7.54
CA PHE A 211 13.04 -11.16 -8.10
C PHE A 211 13.65 -12.30 -7.29
N ASP A 212 12.97 -13.43 -7.25
CA ASP A 212 13.52 -14.68 -6.74
C ASP A 212 14.48 -15.35 -7.75
N GLU A 213 15.02 -16.50 -7.39
CA GLU A 213 15.98 -17.25 -8.24
C GLU A 213 15.36 -17.80 -9.52
N LYS A 214 14.03 -17.92 -9.55
CA LYS A 214 13.28 -18.42 -10.71
C LYS A 214 12.82 -17.30 -11.64
N GLY A 215 13.11 -16.04 -11.27
CA GLY A 215 12.69 -14.86 -12.03
C GLY A 215 11.27 -14.38 -11.71
N ARG A 216 10.59 -14.93 -10.68
CA ARG A 216 9.30 -14.42 -10.23
C ARG A 216 9.51 -13.12 -9.43
N MET A 217 8.70 -12.11 -9.73
CA MET A 217 8.75 -10.84 -8.98
C MET A 217 8.12 -11.03 -7.59
N MET A 218 8.87 -10.70 -6.56
CA MET A 218 8.45 -10.73 -5.15
C MET A 218 8.03 -9.36 -4.65
N VAL A 219 8.68 -8.30 -5.13
CA VAL A 219 8.38 -6.92 -4.77
C VAL A 219 8.31 -6.08 -6.02
N LEU A 220 7.25 -5.30 -6.16
CA LEU A 220 7.11 -4.21 -7.12
C LEU A 220 7.20 -2.88 -6.37
N ILE A 221 7.99 -1.95 -6.87
CA ILE A 221 8.20 -0.63 -6.29
C ILE A 221 7.82 0.42 -7.31
N CYS A 222 6.74 1.17 -7.03
CA CYS A 222 6.25 2.27 -7.86
C CYS A 222 6.75 3.58 -7.25
N ARG A 223 7.82 4.13 -7.80
CA ARG A 223 8.45 5.35 -7.31
C ARG A 223 8.02 6.57 -8.12
N ASN A 224 7.82 7.71 -7.47
CA ASN A 224 7.38 8.98 -8.06
C ASN A 224 6.02 8.85 -8.77
N THR A 225 5.12 8.13 -8.16
CA THR A 225 3.74 7.94 -8.58
C THR A 225 2.90 7.54 -7.36
N ASP A 226 1.62 7.81 -7.41
CA ASP A 226 0.62 7.53 -6.41
C ASP A 226 -0.59 6.90 -7.11
N LEU A 227 -0.51 5.59 -7.34
CA LEU A 227 -1.62 4.86 -7.94
C LEU A 227 -2.82 4.81 -6.99
N GLY A 228 -2.54 4.80 -5.66
CA GLY A 228 -3.52 4.79 -4.59
C GLY A 228 -4.45 6.00 -4.63
N ASP A 229 -3.93 7.22 -4.75
CA ASP A 229 -4.73 8.44 -4.88
C ASP A 229 -5.56 8.42 -6.18
N GLY A 230 -5.00 7.85 -7.25
CA GLY A 230 -5.74 7.62 -8.49
C GLY A 230 -6.96 6.70 -8.34
N TRP A 231 -6.97 5.80 -7.36
CA TRP A 231 -8.12 4.96 -7.02
C TRP A 231 -9.00 5.60 -5.93
N GLU A 232 -8.41 6.30 -4.96
CA GLU A 232 -9.11 6.93 -3.84
C GLU A 232 -10.11 7.98 -4.33
N ARG A 233 -9.70 8.85 -5.25
CA ARG A 233 -10.42 10.06 -5.64
C ARG A 233 -11.46 9.87 -6.74
N GLU A 234 -12.00 8.67 -6.87
CA GLU A 234 -13.04 8.42 -7.86
C GLU A 234 -14.30 9.26 -7.59
N GLY A 235 -14.69 10.03 -8.59
CA GLY A 235 -15.89 10.90 -8.50
C GLY A 235 -15.68 12.26 -7.85
N GLU A 236 -14.51 12.56 -7.27
CA GLU A 236 -14.24 13.85 -6.62
C GLU A 236 -13.93 14.98 -7.64
N ASP A 237 -13.17 14.68 -8.67
CA ASP A 237 -12.78 15.65 -9.71
C ASP A 237 -12.79 14.96 -11.09
N PRO A 238 -13.70 15.35 -12.01
CA PRO A 238 -13.79 14.72 -13.33
C PRO A 238 -12.52 14.82 -14.17
N TYR A 239 -11.77 15.91 -14.05
CA TYR A 239 -10.49 16.07 -14.72
C TYR A 239 -9.46 15.07 -14.17
N TYR A 240 -9.34 14.99 -12.85
CA TYR A 240 -8.42 14.06 -12.22
C TYR A 240 -8.76 12.61 -12.58
N PHE A 241 -10.03 12.25 -12.51
CA PHE A 241 -10.49 10.92 -12.90
C PHE A 241 -10.11 10.59 -14.35
N THR A 242 -10.42 11.47 -15.30
CA THR A 242 -10.15 11.22 -16.72
C THR A 242 -8.64 11.20 -17.04
N GLU A 243 -7.87 12.12 -16.47
CA GLU A 243 -6.45 12.26 -16.84
C GLU A 243 -5.54 11.28 -16.08
N PHE A 244 -5.85 10.92 -14.84
CA PHE A 244 -4.96 10.13 -14.01
C PHE A 244 -5.54 8.78 -13.60
N SER A 245 -6.79 8.72 -13.13
CA SER A 245 -7.40 7.46 -12.68
C SER A 245 -7.65 6.51 -13.85
N GLU A 246 -8.43 6.96 -14.83
CA GLU A 246 -8.89 6.13 -15.97
C GLU A 246 -7.74 5.84 -16.96
N LYS A 247 -6.87 6.80 -17.24
CA LYS A 247 -5.78 6.61 -18.20
C LYS A 247 -4.57 5.87 -17.63
N HIS A 248 -4.31 5.99 -16.33
CA HIS A 248 -3.06 5.53 -15.72
C HIS A 248 -3.26 4.59 -14.54
N ALA A 249 -3.94 5.02 -13.46
CA ALA A 249 -3.96 4.28 -12.21
C ALA A 249 -4.70 2.94 -12.31
N TYR A 250 -5.90 2.91 -12.90
CA TYR A 250 -6.66 1.67 -13.06
C TYR A 250 -6.02 0.71 -14.07
N PRO A 251 -5.61 1.14 -15.27
CA PRO A 251 -4.92 0.26 -16.20
C PRO A 251 -3.65 -0.37 -15.62
N MET A 252 -2.82 0.43 -14.92
CA MET A 252 -1.60 -0.08 -14.31
C MET A 252 -1.91 -1.03 -13.15
N GLY A 253 -2.83 -0.67 -12.26
CA GLY A 253 -3.23 -1.54 -11.14
C GLY A 253 -3.76 -2.89 -11.61
N ILE A 254 -4.61 -2.91 -12.64
CA ILE A 254 -5.14 -4.17 -13.22
C ILE A 254 -4.00 -4.98 -13.83
N ASN A 255 -3.09 -4.35 -14.57
CA ASN A 255 -1.92 -5.04 -15.11
C ASN A 255 -1.07 -5.67 -13.99
N ILE A 256 -0.85 -4.95 -12.89
CA ILE A 256 -0.09 -5.46 -11.73
C ILE A 256 -0.75 -6.71 -11.15
N ILE A 257 -2.07 -6.69 -10.91
CA ILE A 257 -2.77 -7.82 -10.32
C ILE A 257 -2.75 -9.04 -11.26
N VAL A 258 -3.04 -8.83 -12.55
CA VAL A 258 -3.03 -9.95 -13.51
C VAL A 258 -1.61 -10.49 -13.71
N TYR A 259 -0.60 -9.61 -13.77
CA TYR A 259 0.80 -10.03 -13.83
C TYR A 259 1.16 -10.90 -12.61
N PHE A 260 0.87 -10.43 -11.40
CA PHE A 260 1.09 -11.19 -10.17
C PHE A 260 0.41 -12.58 -10.18
N MET A 261 -0.81 -12.67 -10.72
CA MET A 261 -1.57 -13.93 -10.75
C MET A 261 -1.09 -14.92 -11.81
N THR A 262 -0.31 -14.48 -12.80
CA THR A 262 0.07 -15.28 -13.98
C THR A 262 1.58 -15.52 -14.12
N HIS A 263 2.41 -14.89 -13.31
CA HIS A 263 3.87 -15.00 -13.34
C HIS A 263 4.41 -15.26 -11.95
#